data_38a63308795b5669f1c6e9e31908a3e4
#
_entry.id   38a63308795b5669f1c6e9e31908a3e4
#
_cell.length_a   1.000
_cell.length_b   1.000
_cell.length_c   1.000
_cell.angle_alpha   90.00
_cell.angle_beta   90.00
_cell.angle_gamma   90.00
#
_symmetry.space_group_name_H-M   'P 1'
#
loop_
_entity.id
_entity.type
_entity.pdbx_description
1 polymer ?
#
loop_
_entity_poly.entity_id
_entity_poly.type
_entity_poly.pdbx_seq_one_letter_code
_entity_poly.pdbx_strand_id
1 'polypeptide(L)'
;SLKDFFASSQLSQFMDQTNPLSEITHKRRVSALGPGGLTRERAGFEVRDVHPTHYGRICPIETPEGPNIGLINSLSTYSKVNTFGFIETPYRKVVNGKVTNDVIYLSAMEEEKKTIAQANEPLNNDGSFSRDLISCRKDGDFFLLNPKHIELMDVSPKQLVSVAAALIPFLENDDANRALMGSNTVSYTHLTLPTRLPV
;
A
#
# COMPACT_ATOMS: atom_id res chain seq x y z
N SER A 1 -21.25 24.45 -0.98
CA SER A 1 -22.27 23.39 -1.04
C SER A 1 -21.75 22.16 -1.80
N LEU A 2 -22.44 21.02 -1.71
CA LEU A 2 -22.05 19.80 -2.46
C LEU A 2 -21.96 20.05 -3.96
N LYS A 3 -22.88 20.84 -4.50
CA LYS A 3 -22.91 21.16 -5.93
C LYS A 3 -21.67 21.92 -6.40
N ASP A 4 -21.17 22.82 -5.58
CA ASP A 4 -19.97 23.62 -5.87
C ASP A 4 -18.71 22.74 -5.81
N PHE A 5 -18.65 21.78 -4.89
CA PHE A 5 -17.56 20.80 -4.81
C PHE A 5 -17.45 19.99 -6.11
N PHE A 6 -18.55 19.42 -6.60
CA PHE A 6 -18.52 18.63 -7.84
C PHE A 6 -18.30 19.45 -9.09
N ALA A 7 -18.63 20.74 -9.09
CA ALA A 7 -18.50 21.63 -10.24
C ALA A 7 -17.11 22.26 -10.37
N SER A 8 -16.46 22.63 -9.26
CA SER A 8 -15.27 23.47 -9.27
C SER A 8 -14.06 22.91 -8.51
N SER A 9 -14.21 21.82 -7.75
CA SER A 9 -13.10 21.25 -6.99
C SER A 9 -12.10 20.52 -7.89
N GLN A 10 -10.80 20.72 -7.64
CA GLN A 10 -9.73 20.01 -8.30
C GLN A 10 -9.76 18.50 -8.00
N LEU A 11 -10.37 18.09 -6.89
CA LEU A 11 -10.49 16.69 -6.49
C LEU A 11 -11.65 15.97 -7.20
N SER A 12 -12.60 16.74 -7.76
CA SER A 12 -13.67 16.20 -8.58
C SER A 12 -13.20 16.10 -10.04
N GLN A 13 -13.05 14.89 -10.56
CA GLN A 13 -12.47 14.60 -11.86
C GLN A 13 -13.37 13.66 -12.65
N PHE A 14 -13.26 13.71 -13.99
CA PHE A 14 -13.82 12.65 -14.83
C PHE A 14 -13.16 11.33 -14.51
N MET A 15 -13.97 10.30 -14.31
CA MET A 15 -13.48 8.95 -14.02
C MET A 15 -12.85 8.32 -15.26
N ASP A 16 -11.67 7.74 -15.09
CA ASP A 16 -11.04 6.92 -16.13
C ASP A 16 -11.83 5.62 -16.28
N GLN A 17 -12.44 5.39 -17.43
CA GLN A 17 -13.33 4.25 -17.73
C GLN A 17 -12.82 3.37 -18.86
N THR A 18 -11.53 3.34 -19.14
CA THR A 18 -10.94 2.52 -20.21
C THR A 18 -11.15 1.03 -19.95
N ASN A 19 -11.05 0.61 -18.68
CA ASN A 19 -11.30 -0.76 -18.23
C ASN A 19 -11.68 -0.73 -16.73
N PRO A 20 -12.21 -1.83 -16.15
CA PRO A 20 -12.58 -1.87 -14.74
C PRO A 20 -11.44 -1.59 -13.76
N LEU A 21 -10.21 -1.98 -14.10
CA LEU A 21 -9.03 -1.71 -13.27
C LEU A 21 -8.72 -0.22 -13.19
N SER A 22 -8.84 0.52 -14.31
CA SER A 22 -8.61 1.98 -14.30
C SER A 22 -9.63 2.73 -13.45
N GLU A 23 -10.87 2.27 -13.42
CA GLU A 23 -11.91 2.82 -12.52
C GLU A 23 -11.55 2.64 -11.05
N ILE A 24 -11.18 1.41 -10.66
CA ILE A 24 -10.80 1.10 -9.27
C ILE A 24 -9.56 1.91 -8.87
N THR A 25 -8.56 1.95 -9.72
CA THR A 25 -7.30 2.69 -9.47
C THR A 25 -7.57 4.19 -9.31
N HIS A 26 -8.43 4.75 -10.14
CA HIS A 26 -8.80 6.17 -10.04
C HIS A 26 -9.55 6.50 -8.74
N LYS A 27 -10.48 5.64 -8.32
CA LYS A 27 -11.25 5.81 -7.06
C LYS A 27 -10.39 5.68 -5.81
N ARG A 28 -9.28 4.95 -5.88
CA ARG A 28 -8.34 4.74 -4.76
C ARG A 28 -7.14 5.69 -4.78
N ARG A 29 -7.18 6.73 -5.59
CA ARG A 29 -6.11 7.73 -5.70
C ARG A 29 -6.14 8.71 -4.53
N VAL A 30 -4.97 9.03 -4.01
CA VAL A 30 -4.76 10.01 -2.93
C VAL A 30 -3.87 11.13 -3.46
N SER A 31 -4.31 12.37 -3.29
CA SER A 31 -3.58 13.56 -3.75
C SER A 31 -3.16 14.43 -2.58
N ALA A 32 -1.91 14.89 -2.60
CA ALA A 32 -1.41 15.91 -1.67
C ALA A 32 -1.71 17.34 -2.15
N LEU A 33 -2.26 17.48 -3.35
CA LEU A 33 -2.61 18.76 -3.98
C LEU A 33 -4.03 19.17 -3.61
N GLY A 34 -4.34 20.45 -3.78
CA GLY A 34 -5.68 20.98 -3.60
C GLY A 34 -5.83 21.96 -2.43
N PRO A 35 -7.05 22.38 -2.10
CA PRO A 35 -7.32 23.31 -1.00
C PRO A 35 -6.84 22.74 0.35
N GLY A 36 -5.99 23.48 1.05
CA GLY A 36 -5.37 23.03 2.30
C GLY A 36 -4.19 22.08 2.15
N GLY A 37 -3.82 21.71 0.91
CA GLY A 37 -2.69 20.88 0.58
C GLY A 37 -1.49 21.65 0.03
N LEU A 38 -0.59 20.92 -0.63
CA LEU A 38 0.63 21.45 -1.23
C LEU A 38 0.37 22.00 -2.65
N THR A 39 1.22 22.91 -3.09
CA THR A 39 1.36 23.28 -4.51
C THR A 39 2.58 22.60 -5.10
N ARG A 40 2.56 22.33 -6.40
CA ARG A 40 3.67 21.63 -7.10
C ARG A 40 5.01 22.34 -6.91
N GLU A 41 5.02 23.66 -6.91
CA GLU A 41 6.20 24.50 -6.82
C GLU A 41 6.80 24.52 -5.40
N ARG A 42 5.96 24.34 -4.38
CA ARG A 42 6.38 24.30 -2.97
C ARG A 42 6.72 22.92 -2.45
N ALA A 43 6.43 21.88 -3.23
CA ALA A 43 6.70 20.51 -2.85
C ALA A 43 8.18 20.17 -3.09
N GLY A 44 8.95 20.09 -2.02
CA GLY A 44 10.33 19.60 -2.02
C GLY A 44 10.44 18.09 -2.18
N PHE A 45 11.67 17.56 -2.17
CA PHE A 45 11.91 16.13 -2.27
C PHE A 45 11.35 15.36 -1.05
N GLU A 46 11.42 15.92 0.15
CA GLU A 46 10.99 15.27 1.40
C GLU A 46 9.52 14.82 1.37
N VAL A 47 8.62 15.64 0.80
CA VAL A 47 7.20 15.31 0.72
C VAL A 47 6.87 14.34 -0.42
N ARG A 48 7.80 14.11 -1.33
CA ARG A 48 7.69 13.18 -2.46
C ARG A 48 8.27 11.81 -2.17
N ASP A 49 9.08 11.70 -1.12
CA ASP A 49 9.74 10.46 -0.73
C ASP A 49 8.77 9.50 -0.04
N VAL A 50 9.15 8.22 -0.05
CA VAL A 50 8.44 7.16 0.66
C VAL A 50 8.86 7.18 2.12
N HIS A 51 7.88 7.31 3.02
CA HIS A 51 8.10 7.27 4.46
C HIS A 51 7.75 5.87 5.02
N PRO A 52 8.41 5.39 6.08
CA PRO A 52 8.09 4.09 6.69
C PRO A 52 6.62 3.92 7.09
N THR A 53 5.93 5.00 7.45
CA THR A 53 4.49 4.99 7.78
C THR A 53 3.59 4.71 6.57
N HIS A 54 4.11 4.77 5.35
CA HIS A 54 3.37 4.40 4.14
C HIS A 54 3.16 2.90 3.99
N TYR A 55 3.89 2.08 4.75
CA TYR A 55 3.79 0.62 4.68
C TYR A 55 2.35 0.14 4.88
N GLY A 56 1.85 -0.61 3.91
CA GLY A 56 0.49 -1.14 3.93
C GLY A 56 -0.63 -0.12 3.75
N ARG A 57 -0.32 1.17 3.62
CA ARG A 57 -1.29 2.28 3.48
C ARG A 57 -1.25 2.93 2.12
N ILE A 58 -0.09 3.32 1.68
CA ILE A 58 0.15 3.97 0.38
C ILE A 58 1.16 3.14 -0.40
N CYS A 59 0.85 2.86 -1.65
CA CYS A 59 1.75 2.12 -2.54
C CYS A 59 3.04 2.93 -2.79
N PRO A 60 4.22 2.34 -2.58
CA PRO A 60 5.48 3.03 -2.84
C PRO A 60 5.87 3.11 -4.31
N ILE A 61 5.18 2.39 -5.17
CA ILE A 61 5.52 2.22 -6.59
C ILE A 61 4.60 3.05 -7.49
N GLU A 62 3.27 2.96 -7.28
CA GLU A 62 2.29 3.58 -8.17
C GLU A 62 2.18 5.08 -7.91
N THR A 63 2.78 5.87 -8.78
CA THR A 63 2.71 7.34 -8.79
C THR A 63 2.84 7.83 -10.25
N PRO A 64 2.30 9.00 -10.62
CA PRO A 64 2.51 9.57 -11.94
C PRO A 64 4.00 9.86 -12.20
N GLU A 65 4.39 9.81 -13.44
CA GLU A 65 5.68 10.34 -13.91
C GLU A 65 5.58 11.86 -14.14
N GLY A 66 6.68 12.58 -13.92
CA GLY A 66 6.75 14.01 -14.16
C GLY A 66 6.54 14.88 -12.92
N PRO A 67 5.96 16.08 -13.05
CA PRO A 67 5.93 17.10 -11.97
C PRO A 67 5.09 16.68 -10.75
N ASN A 68 4.20 15.73 -10.90
CA ASN A 68 3.32 15.23 -9.83
C ASN A 68 3.86 13.97 -9.13
N ILE A 69 5.07 13.54 -9.43
CA ILE A 69 5.68 12.36 -8.81
C ILE A 69 5.72 12.50 -7.28
N GLY A 70 5.26 11.48 -6.58
CA GLY A 70 5.18 11.46 -5.12
C GLY A 70 4.09 12.33 -4.49
N LEU A 71 3.40 13.18 -5.26
CA LEU A 71 2.28 14.02 -4.78
C LEU A 71 0.92 13.37 -5.01
N ILE A 72 0.82 12.54 -6.02
CA ILE A 72 -0.38 11.74 -6.29
C ILE A 72 0.00 10.28 -6.12
N ASN A 73 -0.65 9.60 -5.20
CA ASN A 73 -0.35 8.23 -4.83
C ASN A 73 -1.63 7.38 -4.88
N SER A 74 -1.47 6.07 -4.75
CA SER A 74 -2.60 5.14 -4.65
C SER A 74 -2.60 4.44 -3.31
N LEU A 75 -3.80 4.17 -2.79
CA LEU A 75 -3.97 3.35 -1.59
C LEU A 75 -3.51 1.92 -1.83
N SER A 76 -2.85 1.33 -0.85
CA SER A 76 -2.49 -0.09 -0.85
C SER A 76 -3.73 -0.98 -0.87
N THR A 77 -3.58 -2.22 -1.33
CA THR A 77 -4.69 -3.14 -1.63
C THR A 77 -5.66 -3.32 -0.47
N TYR A 78 -5.16 -3.51 0.75
CA TYR A 78 -6.00 -3.77 1.93
C TYR A 78 -6.23 -2.56 2.82
N SER A 79 -5.65 -1.40 2.48
CA SER A 79 -5.83 -0.19 3.25
C SER A 79 -7.25 0.36 3.12
N LYS A 80 -7.72 0.97 4.19
CA LYS A 80 -8.97 1.71 4.22
C LYS A 80 -8.83 2.99 5.04
N VAL A 81 -9.73 3.93 4.83
CA VAL A 81 -9.79 5.19 5.58
C VAL A 81 -10.81 5.02 6.70
N ASN A 82 -10.43 5.38 7.93
CA ASN A 82 -11.32 5.35 9.08
C ASN A 82 -12.26 6.58 9.12
N THR A 83 -13.14 6.63 10.10
CA THR A 83 -14.11 7.73 10.28
C THR A 83 -13.47 9.08 10.56
N PHE A 84 -12.24 9.10 11.03
CA PHE A 84 -11.46 10.31 11.32
C PHE A 84 -10.59 10.76 10.14
N GLY A 85 -10.55 10.01 9.05
CA GLY A 85 -9.76 10.32 7.86
C GLY A 85 -8.34 9.73 7.86
N PHE A 86 -7.96 8.92 8.84
CA PHE A 86 -6.66 8.22 8.86
C PHE A 86 -6.71 6.94 8.04
N ILE A 87 -5.59 6.63 7.37
CA ILE A 87 -5.44 5.39 6.62
C ILE A 87 -4.99 4.29 7.57
N GLU A 88 -5.74 3.19 7.58
CA GLU A 88 -5.48 2.02 8.40
C GLU A 88 -5.12 0.82 7.53
N THR A 89 -4.33 -0.09 8.09
CA THR A 89 -3.93 -1.34 7.45
C THR A 89 -4.22 -2.53 8.35
N PRO A 90 -4.60 -3.70 7.79
CA PRO A 90 -4.94 -4.88 8.59
C PRO A 90 -3.70 -5.63 9.03
N TYR A 91 -3.77 -6.20 10.25
CA TYR A 91 -2.79 -7.10 10.82
C TYR A 91 -3.48 -8.26 11.52
N ARG A 92 -2.85 -9.44 11.52
CA ARG A 92 -3.25 -10.57 12.35
C ARG A 92 -2.65 -10.44 13.73
N LYS A 93 -3.42 -10.73 14.76
CA LYS A 93 -2.90 -10.78 16.14
C LYS A 93 -2.06 -12.02 16.36
N VAL A 94 -0.96 -11.86 17.09
CA VAL A 94 -0.12 -12.97 17.56
C VAL A 94 -0.23 -13.05 19.08
N VAL A 95 -0.56 -14.22 19.60
CA VAL A 95 -0.68 -14.48 21.03
C VAL A 95 0.23 -15.63 21.40
N ASN A 96 1.19 -15.39 22.28
CA ASN A 96 2.15 -16.41 22.75
C ASN A 96 2.88 -17.17 21.61
N GLY A 97 3.26 -16.44 20.55
CA GLY A 97 3.94 -17.03 19.39
C GLY A 97 3.02 -17.81 18.44
N LYS A 98 1.70 -17.70 18.58
CA LYS A 98 0.72 -18.27 17.66
C LYS A 98 -0.05 -17.16 16.95
N VAL A 99 -0.14 -17.27 15.63
CA VAL A 99 -0.92 -16.36 14.79
C VAL A 99 -2.38 -16.73 14.90
N THR A 100 -3.23 -15.77 15.22
CA THR A 100 -4.68 -15.95 15.28
C THR A 100 -5.33 -15.52 13.97
N ASN A 101 -6.59 -15.88 13.77
CA ASN A 101 -7.39 -15.41 12.64
C ASN A 101 -8.03 -14.04 12.88
N ASP A 102 -7.79 -13.45 14.06
CA ASP A 102 -8.31 -12.13 14.38
C ASP A 102 -7.53 -11.06 13.63
N VAL A 103 -8.23 -10.30 12.80
CA VAL A 103 -7.67 -9.18 12.03
C VAL A 103 -8.07 -7.87 12.68
N ILE A 104 -7.07 -7.03 12.95
CA ILE A 104 -7.27 -5.68 13.45
C ILE A 104 -6.74 -4.68 12.44
N TYR A 105 -7.40 -3.52 12.35
CA TYR A 105 -6.93 -2.39 11.56
C TYR A 105 -6.26 -1.39 12.47
N LEU A 106 -5.06 -0.96 12.10
CA LEU A 106 -4.27 -0.02 12.88
C LEU A 106 -3.84 1.17 12.01
N SER A 107 -3.87 2.35 12.61
CA SER A 107 -3.25 3.55 12.06
C SER A 107 -1.72 3.50 12.24
N ALA A 108 -0.99 4.40 11.56
CA ALA A 108 0.47 4.44 11.67
C ALA A 108 0.94 4.73 13.11
N MET A 109 0.23 5.57 13.85
CA MET A 109 0.57 5.93 15.23
C MET A 109 0.41 4.76 16.20
N GLU A 110 -0.60 3.92 15.99
CA GLU A 110 -0.85 2.72 16.82
C GLU A 110 0.14 1.59 16.49
N GLU A 111 0.59 1.54 15.25
CA GLU A 111 1.55 0.55 14.75
C GLU A 111 2.98 0.80 15.23
N GLU A 112 3.40 2.06 15.40
CA GLU A 112 4.78 2.48 15.63
C GLU A 112 5.49 1.68 16.73
N LYS A 113 4.79 1.39 17.83
CA LYS A 113 5.34 0.68 18.99
C LYS A 113 5.25 -0.85 18.88
N LYS A 114 4.62 -1.37 17.84
CA LYS A 114 4.33 -2.80 17.69
C LYS A 114 5.42 -3.53 16.93
N THR A 115 5.67 -4.76 17.33
CA THR A 115 6.57 -5.67 16.62
C THR A 115 5.77 -6.53 15.65
N ILE A 116 6.04 -6.40 14.36
CA ILE A 116 5.23 -6.96 13.29
C ILE A 116 6.06 -7.93 12.45
N ALA A 117 5.63 -9.20 12.36
CA ALA A 117 6.25 -10.20 11.51
C ALA A 117 5.79 -10.06 10.06
N GLN A 118 6.64 -10.48 9.13
CA GLN A 118 6.32 -10.50 7.71
C GLN A 118 5.31 -11.61 7.37
N ALA A 119 4.49 -11.37 6.35
CA ALA A 119 3.43 -12.30 5.94
C ALA A 119 3.92 -13.63 5.35
N ASN A 120 5.14 -13.66 4.82
CA ASN A 120 5.73 -14.83 4.17
C ASN A 120 6.51 -15.75 5.13
N GLU A 121 6.53 -15.46 6.42
CA GLU A 121 7.13 -16.36 7.41
C GLU A 121 6.35 -17.68 7.49
N PRO A 122 7.06 -18.82 7.50
CA PRO A 122 6.42 -20.13 7.52
C PRO A 122 5.75 -20.40 8.85
N LEU A 123 4.48 -20.82 8.79
CA LEU A 123 3.69 -21.22 9.94
C LEU A 123 3.46 -22.74 9.94
N ASN A 124 3.41 -23.33 11.12
CA ASN A 124 2.97 -24.70 11.34
C ASN A 124 1.44 -24.80 11.21
N ASN A 125 0.91 -26.03 11.13
CA ASN A 125 -0.52 -26.28 11.01
C ASN A 125 -1.33 -25.76 12.22
N ASP A 126 -0.69 -25.59 13.37
CA ASP A 126 -1.31 -25.06 14.60
C ASP A 126 -1.20 -23.53 14.73
N GLY A 127 -0.70 -22.84 13.68
CA GLY A 127 -0.53 -21.39 13.64
C GLY A 127 0.70 -20.87 14.37
N SER A 128 1.58 -21.72 14.88
CA SER A 128 2.85 -21.31 15.47
C SER A 128 3.90 -21.05 14.39
N PHE A 129 4.86 -20.17 14.67
CA PHE A 129 6.01 -19.98 13.79
C PHE A 129 6.89 -21.21 13.77
N SER A 130 7.39 -21.58 12.60
CA SER A 130 8.24 -22.75 12.43
C SER A 130 9.72 -22.49 12.68
N ARG A 131 10.13 -21.23 12.79
CA ARG A 131 11.50 -20.78 12.99
C ARG A 131 11.68 -20.17 14.39
N ASP A 132 12.88 -20.30 14.95
CA ASP A 132 13.24 -19.69 16.25
C ASP A 132 13.51 -18.19 16.15
N LEU A 133 13.93 -17.72 14.99
CA LEU A 133 14.17 -16.32 14.69
C LEU A 133 13.31 -15.89 13.49
N ILE A 134 12.49 -14.90 13.71
CA ILE A 134 11.52 -14.39 12.75
C ILE A 134 11.93 -12.98 12.32
N SER A 135 11.85 -12.71 11.02
CA SER A 135 12.05 -11.38 10.48
C SER A 135 10.86 -10.48 10.83
N CYS A 136 11.13 -9.44 11.58
CA CYS A 136 10.14 -8.48 12.08
C CYS A 136 10.57 -7.07 11.77
N ARG A 137 9.59 -6.16 11.74
CA ARG A 137 9.85 -4.72 11.71
C ARG A 137 9.29 -4.05 12.95
N LYS A 138 9.97 -3.00 13.38
CA LYS A 138 9.54 -2.08 14.43
C LYS A 138 10.16 -0.72 14.17
N ASP A 139 9.36 0.34 14.27
CA ASP A 139 9.79 1.74 14.07
C ASP A 139 10.53 2.00 12.74
N GLY A 140 10.20 1.25 11.68
CA GLY A 140 10.85 1.35 10.37
C GLY A 140 12.12 0.50 10.19
N ASP A 141 12.65 -0.08 11.25
CA ASP A 141 13.83 -0.96 11.21
C ASP A 141 13.44 -2.44 11.20
N PHE A 142 14.35 -3.27 10.67
CA PHE A 142 14.17 -4.73 10.58
C PHE A 142 15.05 -5.45 11.61
N PHE A 143 14.44 -6.39 12.30
CA PHE A 143 15.08 -7.19 13.34
C PHE A 143 14.77 -8.67 13.17
N LEU A 144 15.65 -9.53 13.72
CA LEU A 144 15.37 -10.95 13.91
C LEU A 144 15.04 -11.18 15.39
N LEU A 145 13.83 -11.57 15.69
CA LEU A 145 13.34 -11.75 17.06
C LEU A 145 12.71 -13.12 17.27
N ASN A 146 12.69 -13.54 18.55
CA ASN A 146 12.00 -14.76 18.94
C ASN A 146 10.48 -14.59 18.83
N PRO A 147 9.73 -15.64 18.42
CA PRO A 147 8.27 -15.61 18.28
C PRO A 147 7.48 -15.04 19.47
N LYS A 148 8.02 -15.16 20.68
CA LYS A 148 7.38 -14.66 21.90
C LYS A 148 7.30 -13.14 21.98
N HIS A 149 8.13 -12.42 21.25
CA HIS A 149 8.18 -10.95 21.23
C HIS A 149 7.38 -10.35 20.09
N ILE A 150 6.75 -11.17 19.24
CA ILE A 150 5.95 -10.74 18.12
C ILE A 150 4.52 -10.50 18.58
N GLU A 151 3.99 -9.32 18.29
CA GLU A 151 2.62 -8.94 18.65
C GLU A 151 1.64 -9.06 17.47
N LEU A 152 2.13 -8.80 16.26
CA LEU A 152 1.33 -8.75 15.04
C LEU A 152 2.04 -9.45 13.88
N MET A 153 1.27 -9.83 12.88
CA MET A 153 1.78 -10.36 11.62
C MET A 153 1.02 -9.72 10.45
N ASP A 154 1.73 -9.44 9.36
CA ASP A 154 1.11 -8.97 8.11
C ASP A 154 0.12 -10.02 7.57
N VAL A 155 -0.96 -9.56 6.99
CA VAL A 155 -2.01 -10.44 6.43
C VAL A 155 -1.55 -11.08 5.13
N SER A 156 -0.89 -10.30 4.26
CA SER A 156 -0.43 -10.75 2.94
C SER A 156 0.74 -9.88 2.45
N PRO A 157 1.68 -10.42 1.67
CA PRO A 157 2.71 -9.63 1.02
C PRO A 157 2.15 -8.55 0.06
N LYS A 158 0.96 -8.79 -0.50
CA LYS A 158 0.28 -7.85 -1.39
C LYS A 158 -0.25 -6.60 -0.68
N GLN A 159 -0.26 -6.57 0.64
CA GLN A 159 -0.72 -5.38 1.37
C GLN A 159 0.20 -4.17 1.22
N LEU A 160 1.45 -4.38 0.79
CA LEU A 160 2.42 -3.31 0.57
C LEU A 160 2.09 -2.45 -0.66
N VAL A 161 1.51 -3.04 -1.69
CA VAL A 161 1.33 -2.44 -3.01
C VAL A 161 -0.13 -2.16 -3.34
N SER A 162 -0.37 -1.29 -4.32
CA SER A 162 -1.70 -0.98 -4.85
C SER A 162 -2.28 -2.15 -5.65
N VAL A 163 -3.56 -2.05 -6.01
CA VAL A 163 -4.24 -3.07 -6.83
C VAL A 163 -3.56 -3.25 -8.18
N ALA A 164 -3.21 -2.16 -8.87
CA ALA A 164 -2.54 -2.23 -10.17
C ALA A 164 -1.14 -2.86 -10.06
N ALA A 165 -0.35 -2.45 -9.08
CA ALA A 165 0.98 -3.01 -8.86
C ALA A 165 0.93 -4.49 -8.44
N ALA A 166 -0.09 -4.90 -7.68
CA ALA A 166 -0.27 -6.29 -7.26
C ALA A 166 -0.57 -7.26 -8.41
N LEU A 167 -1.01 -6.74 -9.56
CA LEU A 167 -1.28 -7.54 -10.77
C LEU A 167 -0.04 -7.73 -11.66
N ILE A 168 1.07 -7.06 -11.38
CA ILE A 168 2.32 -7.24 -12.11
C ILE A 168 2.94 -8.58 -11.73
N PRO A 169 3.12 -9.52 -12.69
CA PRO A 169 3.75 -10.80 -12.39
C PRO A 169 5.24 -10.61 -12.05
N PHE A 170 5.72 -11.38 -11.07
CA PHE A 170 7.12 -11.34 -10.60
C PHE A 170 7.59 -9.96 -10.15
N LEU A 171 6.68 -9.18 -9.55
CA LEU A 171 6.98 -7.82 -9.08
C LEU A 171 8.16 -7.77 -8.12
N GLU A 172 8.34 -8.78 -7.28
CA GLU A 172 9.43 -8.91 -6.30
C GLU A 172 10.82 -8.97 -6.95
N ASN A 173 10.91 -9.34 -8.21
CA ASN A 173 12.15 -9.44 -8.99
C ASN A 173 12.34 -8.27 -9.96
N ASP A 174 11.41 -7.34 -10.00
CA ASP A 174 11.42 -6.22 -10.94
C ASP A 174 12.00 -4.94 -10.31
N ASP A 175 12.59 -4.10 -11.14
CA ASP A 175 13.06 -2.78 -10.72
C ASP A 175 11.88 -1.83 -10.47
N ALA A 176 11.98 -0.99 -9.44
CA ALA A 176 10.91 -0.07 -9.04
C ALA A 176 10.52 0.90 -10.16
N ASN A 177 11.48 1.37 -10.96
CA ASN A 177 11.19 2.26 -12.09
C ASN A 177 10.36 1.58 -13.19
N ARG A 178 10.67 0.32 -13.48
CA ARG A 178 9.92 -0.49 -14.46
C ARG A 178 8.55 -0.86 -13.93
N ALA A 179 8.44 -1.20 -12.66
CA ALA A 179 7.17 -1.47 -12.01
C ALA A 179 6.24 -0.25 -11.97
N LEU A 180 6.79 0.95 -11.77
CA LEU A 180 6.05 2.21 -11.87
C LEU A 180 5.47 2.41 -13.27
N MET A 181 6.27 2.25 -14.32
CA MET A 181 5.80 2.32 -15.70
C MET A 181 4.74 1.26 -15.99
N GLY A 182 4.95 0.03 -15.53
CA GLY A 182 4.03 -1.09 -15.70
C GLY A 182 2.68 -0.84 -15.04
N SER A 183 2.65 -0.35 -13.81
CA SER A 183 1.41 -0.05 -13.10
C SER A 183 0.57 1.02 -13.79
N ASN A 184 1.20 2.06 -14.31
CA ASN A 184 0.54 3.11 -15.07
C ASN A 184 0.01 2.59 -16.43
N THR A 185 0.79 1.78 -17.12
CA THR A 185 0.40 1.22 -18.43
C THR A 185 -0.79 0.27 -18.33
N VAL A 186 -0.79 -0.62 -17.34
CA VAL A 186 -1.88 -1.58 -17.11
C VAL A 186 -3.20 -0.88 -16.85
N SER A 187 -3.19 0.22 -16.08
CA SER A 187 -4.42 0.99 -15.81
C SER A 187 -5.01 1.61 -17.07
N TYR A 188 -4.20 1.95 -18.07
CA TYR A 188 -4.66 2.68 -19.26
C TYR A 188 -5.04 1.79 -20.44
N THR A 189 -4.41 0.63 -20.61
CA THR A 189 -4.53 -0.15 -21.85
C THR A 189 -5.08 -1.56 -21.66
N HIS A 190 -4.71 -2.26 -20.57
CA HIS A 190 -5.04 -3.66 -20.38
C HIS A 190 -5.50 -3.94 -18.95
N LEU A 191 -6.45 -4.85 -18.79
CA LEU A 191 -6.89 -5.34 -17.48
C LEU A 191 -5.81 -6.20 -16.81
N THR A 192 -5.07 -6.96 -17.60
CA THR A 192 -3.93 -7.78 -17.18
C THR A 192 -2.83 -7.69 -18.22
N LEU A 193 -1.58 -7.80 -17.78
CA LEU A 193 -0.47 -7.92 -18.72
C LEU A 193 -0.62 -9.19 -19.55
N PRO A 194 -0.30 -9.15 -20.85
CA PRO A 194 -0.28 -10.34 -21.69
C PRO A 194 0.82 -11.28 -21.16
N THR A 195 0.39 -12.36 -20.52
CA THR A 195 1.28 -13.37 -19.92
C THR A 195 1.64 -14.50 -20.88
N ARG A 196 1.01 -14.56 -22.06
CA ARG A 196 1.34 -15.54 -23.10
C ARG A 196 2.31 -14.93 -24.08
N LEU A 197 3.50 -15.51 -24.15
CA LEU A 197 4.25 -15.53 -25.39
C LEU A 197 3.40 -16.28 -26.43
N PRO A 198 3.22 -15.73 -27.63
CA PRO A 198 2.62 -16.51 -28.70
C PRO A 198 3.50 -17.73 -28.93
N VAL A 199 2.90 -18.91 -28.85
CA VAL A 199 3.52 -20.18 -29.20
C VAL A 199 3.63 -20.26 -30.73
#